data_2c25fea3c9005b784fb881c6cb632cf2
#
_entry.id   2c25fea3c9005b784fb881c6cb632cf2
#
_cell.length_a   1.000
_cell.length_b   1.000
_cell.length_c   1.000
_cell.angle_alpha   90.00
_cell.angle_beta   90.00
_cell.angle_gamma   90.00
#
_symmetry.space_group_name_H-M   'P 1'
#
loop_
_entity.id
_entity.type
_entity.pdbx_description
1 polymer ?
#
loop_
_entity_poly.entity_id
_entity_poly.type
_entity_poly.pdbx_seq_one_letter_code
_entity_poly.pdbx_strand_id
1 'polypeptide(L)'
;GMAVRDEDKRFIADFDLNEKERFVPKKLHDYYDHKIAVIGSGPAGLSCAYYLATFGYDVTVFEKEQKLGGMMTLGIPSFRLEKNVVEAEIDVLRQMGVKFKTGYEVGRDIQLKKLRAEGYKGFYVAIGAQGGRRLGLDGEDAEGVVAGVDFLKGVNLGSGLQLHGNVVVIGGGN
;
A
#
# COMPACT_ATOMS: atom_id res chain seq x y z
N GLY A 1 -11.48 12.16 11.96
CA GLY A 1 -10.22 12.09 12.65
C GLY A 1 -9.83 13.42 13.27
N MET A 2 -9.42 13.45 14.52
CA MET A 2 -8.88 14.68 15.13
C MET A 2 -7.56 15.03 14.42
N ALA A 3 -7.39 16.28 14.02
CA ALA A 3 -6.10 16.77 13.57
C ALA A 3 -5.14 16.79 14.76
N VAL A 4 -4.19 15.88 14.76
CA VAL A 4 -3.15 15.80 15.78
C VAL A 4 -2.05 16.76 15.40
N ARG A 5 -1.52 17.54 16.34
CA ARG A 5 -0.37 18.46 16.10
C ARG A 5 0.87 17.64 15.71
N ASP A 6 1.83 18.27 15.02
CA ASP A 6 3.02 17.54 14.54
C ASP A 6 3.84 16.89 15.67
N GLU A 7 3.88 17.53 16.83
CA GLU A 7 4.49 16.99 18.05
C GLU A 7 3.75 15.74 18.56
N ASP A 8 2.42 15.76 18.53
CA ASP A 8 1.58 14.62 18.93
C ASP A 8 1.66 13.48 17.93
N LYS A 9 1.79 13.77 16.62
CA LYS A 9 1.99 12.74 15.58
C LYS A 9 3.30 11.99 15.78
N ARG A 10 4.37 12.71 16.14
CA ARG A 10 5.67 12.11 16.43
C ARG A 10 5.60 11.22 17.67
N PHE A 11 4.93 11.68 18.73
CA PHE A 11 4.70 10.92 19.94
C PHE A 11 3.89 9.62 19.68
N ILE A 12 2.81 9.70 18.90
CA ILE A 12 2.00 8.52 18.54
C ILE A 12 2.82 7.53 17.72
N ALA A 13 3.58 8.00 16.71
CA ALA A 13 4.44 7.15 15.90
C ALA A 13 5.53 6.47 16.74
N ASP A 14 6.18 7.21 17.65
CA ASP A 14 7.20 6.68 18.55
C ASP A 14 6.58 5.68 19.54
N PHE A 15 5.38 5.94 20.05
CA PHE A 15 4.65 5.03 20.91
C PHE A 15 4.32 3.72 20.18
N ASP A 16 3.74 3.80 18.97
CA ASP A 16 3.39 2.62 18.17
C ASP A 16 4.60 1.79 17.76
N LEU A 17 5.77 2.41 17.60
CA LEU A 17 7.01 1.71 17.25
C LEU A 17 7.70 1.06 18.45
N ASN A 18 7.65 1.68 19.62
CA ASN A 18 8.44 1.31 20.79
C ASN A 18 7.65 0.50 21.82
N GLU A 19 6.33 0.63 21.88
CA GLU A 19 5.50 -0.11 22.82
C GLU A 19 5.25 -1.55 22.35
N LYS A 20 5.38 -2.48 23.30
CA LYS A 20 5.16 -3.91 23.04
C LYS A 20 3.69 -4.27 22.85
N GLU A 21 2.78 -3.45 23.35
CA GLU A 21 1.34 -3.65 23.28
C GLU A 21 0.71 -2.53 22.44
N ARG A 22 0.64 -2.75 21.13
CA ARG A 22 -0.12 -1.87 20.24
C ARG A 22 -1.61 -2.02 20.48
N PHE A 23 -2.35 -0.93 20.38
CA PHE A 23 -3.80 -1.00 20.40
C PHE A 23 -4.30 -1.75 19.17
N VAL A 24 -4.81 -2.94 19.38
CA VAL A 24 -5.47 -3.74 18.35
C VAL A 24 -6.97 -3.69 18.60
N PRO A 25 -7.78 -3.12 17.67
CA PRO A 25 -9.22 -3.06 17.84
C PRO A 25 -9.84 -4.44 18.01
N LYS A 26 -10.79 -4.55 18.93
CA LYS A 26 -11.58 -5.77 19.10
C LYS A 26 -12.59 -5.89 17.96
N LYS A 27 -12.81 -7.12 17.49
CA LYS A 27 -13.86 -7.41 16.52
C LYS A 27 -15.24 -7.11 17.15
N LEU A 28 -16.12 -6.50 16.34
CA LEU A 28 -17.50 -6.21 16.74
C LEU A 28 -18.36 -7.47 16.75
N HIS A 29 -17.99 -8.46 15.91
CA HIS A 29 -18.66 -9.76 15.81
C HIS A 29 -17.60 -10.86 15.82
N ASP A 30 -17.95 -12.01 16.42
CA ASP A 30 -16.97 -13.08 16.60
C ASP A 30 -16.52 -13.70 15.29
N TYR A 31 -17.40 -13.82 14.31
CA TYR A 31 -17.05 -14.36 13.00
C TYR A 31 -18.19 -14.23 11.97
N TYR A 32 -17.85 -13.74 10.79
CA TYR A 32 -18.69 -13.94 9.60
C TYR A 32 -18.02 -14.98 8.70
N ASP A 33 -18.76 -16.07 8.37
CA ASP A 33 -18.29 -17.15 7.48
C ASP A 33 -18.18 -16.69 6.02
N HIS A 34 -17.57 -15.53 5.82
CA HIS A 34 -17.38 -14.94 4.50
C HIS A 34 -15.95 -14.48 4.35
N LYS A 35 -15.27 -15.10 3.38
CA LYS A 35 -13.96 -14.68 2.94
C LYS A 35 -14.08 -13.51 1.97
N ILE A 36 -13.36 -12.44 2.25
CA ILE A 36 -13.31 -11.24 1.41
C ILE A 36 -11.91 -11.08 0.85
N ALA A 37 -11.81 -10.90 -0.47
CA ALA A 37 -10.57 -10.58 -1.16
C ALA A 37 -10.48 -9.06 -1.38
N VAL A 38 -9.44 -8.43 -0.86
CA VAL A 38 -9.07 -7.05 -1.16
C VAL A 38 -7.91 -7.09 -2.14
N ILE A 39 -8.05 -6.40 -3.28
CA ILE A 39 -7.08 -6.42 -4.36
C ILE A 39 -6.32 -5.09 -4.38
N GLY A 40 -5.11 -5.10 -3.88
CA GLY A 40 -4.23 -3.96 -3.67
C GLY A 40 -4.12 -3.57 -2.19
N SER A 41 -2.89 -3.31 -1.75
CA SER A 41 -2.54 -2.93 -0.37
C SER A 41 -2.24 -1.44 -0.22
N GLY A 42 -2.72 -0.60 -1.12
CA GLY A 42 -2.66 0.85 -0.96
C GLY A 42 -3.59 1.35 0.15
N PRO A 43 -3.64 2.67 0.43
CA PRO A 43 -4.46 3.24 1.50
C PRO A 43 -5.91 2.78 1.46
N ALA A 44 -6.52 2.73 0.27
CA ALA A 44 -7.92 2.30 0.11
C ALA A 44 -8.12 0.82 0.48
N GLY A 45 -7.21 -0.05 0.04
CA GLY A 45 -7.27 -1.49 0.35
C GLY A 45 -7.04 -1.77 1.82
N LEU A 46 -6.04 -1.13 2.44
CA LEU A 46 -5.75 -1.28 3.88
C LEU A 46 -6.90 -0.76 4.73
N SER A 47 -7.46 0.40 4.40
CA SER A 47 -8.63 0.94 5.10
C SER A 47 -9.84 -0.01 5.01
N CYS A 48 -10.14 -0.51 3.82
CA CYS A 48 -11.22 -1.49 3.64
C CYS A 48 -10.97 -2.76 4.47
N ALA A 49 -9.74 -3.29 4.42
CA ALA A 49 -9.37 -4.49 5.18
C ALA A 49 -9.52 -4.28 6.69
N TYR A 50 -9.13 -3.10 7.20
CA TYR A 50 -9.30 -2.73 8.60
C TYR A 50 -10.78 -2.80 9.03
N TYR A 51 -11.67 -2.10 8.31
CA TYR A 51 -13.08 -2.09 8.66
C TYR A 51 -13.73 -3.47 8.54
N LEU A 52 -13.42 -4.22 7.48
CA LEU A 52 -13.95 -5.58 7.32
C LEU A 52 -13.47 -6.50 8.45
N ALA A 53 -12.19 -6.41 8.84
CA ALA A 53 -11.66 -7.18 9.95
C ALA A 53 -12.32 -6.77 11.29
N THR A 54 -12.56 -5.48 11.49
CA THR A 54 -13.30 -4.97 12.67
C THR A 54 -14.72 -5.56 12.72
N PHE A 55 -15.39 -5.70 11.57
CA PHE A 55 -16.69 -6.37 11.50
C PHE A 55 -16.62 -7.90 11.63
N GLY A 56 -15.44 -8.50 11.66
CA GLY A 56 -15.26 -9.94 11.88
C GLY A 56 -15.16 -10.79 10.61
N TYR A 57 -15.04 -10.18 9.42
CA TYR A 57 -14.85 -10.93 8.17
C TYR A 57 -13.45 -11.57 8.08
N ASP A 58 -13.33 -12.71 7.38
CA ASP A 58 -12.04 -13.31 7.01
C ASP A 58 -11.47 -12.59 5.78
N VAL A 59 -10.53 -11.68 6.01
CA VAL A 59 -10.01 -10.78 4.98
C VAL A 59 -8.65 -11.25 4.50
N THR A 60 -8.48 -11.33 3.18
CA THR A 60 -7.17 -11.52 2.55
C THR A 60 -6.91 -10.38 1.56
N VAL A 61 -5.78 -9.70 1.73
CA VAL A 61 -5.29 -8.67 0.82
C VAL A 61 -4.29 -9.30 -0.15
N PHE A 62 -4.54 -9.15 -1.45
CA PHE A 62 -3.65 -9.57 -2.53
C PHE A 62 -2.91 -8.34 -3.07
N GLU A 63 -1.59 -8.39 -3.09
CA GLU A 63 -0.72 -7.31 -3.54
C GLU A 63 0.25 -7.82 -4.61
N LYS A 64 0.35 -7.11 -5.72
CA LYS A 64 1.28 -7.47 -6.81
C LYS A 64 2.74 -7.25 -6.46
N GLU A 65 3.02 -6.23 -5.66
CA GLU A 65 4.37 -5.92 -5.22
C GLU A 65 4.78 -6.82 -4.04
N GLN A 66 6.09 -6.89 -3.80
CA GLN A 66 6.61 -7.61 -2.62
C GLN A 66 6.44 -6.81 -1.33
N LYS A 67 6.25 -5.49 -1.42
CA LYS A 67 6.03 -4.59 -0.30
C LYS A 67 4.59 -4.10 -0.25
N LEU A 68 4.02 -4.07 0.95
CA LEU A 68 2.68 -3.55 1.21
C LEU A 68 2.70 -2.01 1.31
N GLY A 69 1.52 -1.39 1.21
CA GLY A 69 1.32 0.04 1.44
C GLY A 69 1.09 0.86 0.17
N GLY A 70 1.22 0.26 -1.02
CA GLY A 70 1.03 0.96 -2.29
C GLY A 70 1.89 2.21 -2.40
N MET A 71 1.33 3.35 -2.80
CA MET A 71 2.09 4.61 -2.98
C MET A 71 2.69 5.17 -1.69
N MET A 72 2.17 4.83 -0.52
CA MET A 72 2.80 5.19 0.76
C MET A 72 4.20 4.58 0.89
N THR A 73 4.39 3.39 0.35
CA THR A 73 5.68 2.67 0.39
C THR A 73 6.48 2.86 -0.89
N LEU A 74 5.82 2.86 -2.05
CA LEU A 74 6.48 2.85 -3.35
C LEU A 74 6.80 4.26 -3.86
N GLY A 75 5.94 5.25 -3.59
CA GLY A 75 6.06 6.59 -4.19
C GLY A 75 6.52 7.66 -3.21
N ILE A 76 5.95 7.73 -2.01
CA ILE A 76 6.28 8.79 -1.06
C ILE A 76 7.71 8.60 -0.54
N PRO A 77 8.60 9.62 -0.62
CA PRO A 77 9.96 9.52 -0.09
C PRO A 77 9.98 9.30 1.44
N SER A 78 11.01 8.58 1.93
CA SER A 78 11.12 8.22 3.35
C SER A 78 11.26 9.44 4.28
N PHE A 79 11.80 10.56 3.80
CA PHE A 79 11.87 11.79 4.59
C PHE A 79 10.50 12.48 4.78
N ARG A 80 9.48 12.11 4.00
CA ARG A 80 8.09 12.57 4.13
C ARG A 80 7.22 11.60 4.91
N LEU A 81 7.43 10.30 4.69
CA LEU A 81 6.69 9.23 5.35
C LEU A 81 7.64 8.06 5.59
N GLU A 82 8.03 7.89 6.84
CA GLU A 82 8.90 6.80 7.26
C GLU A 82 8.24 5.44 7.00
N LYS A 83 8.99 4.51 6.41
CA LYS A 83 8.43 3.21 5.99
C LYS A 83 8.13 2.29 7.16
N ASN A 84 8.86 2.42 8.27
CA ASN A 84 8.59 1.72 9.51
C ASN A 84 7.24 2.10 10.13
N VAL A 85 6.81 3.37 10.02
CA VAL A 85 5.47 3.79 10.46
C VAL A 85 4.39 3.10 9.64
N VAL A 86 4.54 3.06 8.31
CA VAL A 86 3.59 2.36 7.43
C VAL A 86 3.53 0.86 7.78
N GLU A 87 4.68 0.22 8.01
CA GLU A 87 4.73 -1.19 8.37
C GLU A 87 4.12 -1.46 9.74
N ALA A 88 4.32 -0.55 10.71
CA ALA A 88 3.70 -0.63 12.02
C ALA A 88 2.16 -0.63 11.95
N GLU A 89 1.58 0.25 11.13
CA GLU A 89 0.14 0.28 10.90
C GLU A 89 -0.37 -1.00 10.21
N ILE A 90 0.39 -1.54 9.26
CA ILE A 90 0.04 -2.81 8.61
C ILE A 90 0.10 -3.98 9.60
N ASP A 91 1.03 -3.95 10.55
CA ASP A 91 1.13 -4.97 11.59
C ASP A 91 -0.10 -5.01 12.49
N VAL A 92 -0.75 -3.87 12.76
CA VAL A 92 -2.05 -3.85 13.46
C VAL A 92 -3.08 -4.69 12.70
N LEU A 93 -3.15 -4.54 11.36
CA LEU A 93 -4.06 -5.34 10.55
C LEU A 93 -3.73 -6.83 10.60
N ARG A 94 -2.44 -7.19 10.61
CA ARG A 94 -2.01 -8.59 10.79
C ARG A 94 -2.47 -9.16 12.13
N GLN A 95 -2.34 -8.38 13.20
CA GLN A 95 -2.81 -8.76 14.54
C GLN A 95 -4.34 -8.87 14.61
N MET A 96 -5.08 -8.09 13.82
CA MET A 96 -6.53 -8.24 13.65
C MET A 96 -6.92 -9.50 12.85
N GLY A 97 -5.97 -10.25 12.31
CA GLY A 97 -6.19 -11.47 11.55
C GLY A 97 -6.31 -11.27 10.03
N VAL A 98 -5.99 -10.07 9.51
CA VAL A 98 -5.93 -9.83 8.06
C VAL A 98 -4.74 -10.60 7.46
N LYS A 99 -5.00 -11.37 6.42
CA LYS A 99 -4.00 -12.14 5.69
C LYS A 99 -3.48 -11.32 4.51
N PHE A 100 -2.17 -11.36 4.28
CA PHE A 100 -1.53 -10.66 3.14
C PHE A 100 -0.83 -11.67 2.23
N LYS A 101 -1.06 -11.54 0.93
CA LYS A 101 -0.41 -12.31 -0.13
C LYS A 101 0.27 -11.33 -1.09
N THR A 102 1.59 -11.22 -1.00
CA THR A 102 2.42 -10.36 -1.85
C THR A 102 2.95 -11.11 -3.07
N GLY A 103 3.30 -10.39 -4.14
CA GLY A 103 3.77 -10.98 -5.39
C GLY A 103 2.65 -11.62 -6.21
N TYR A 104 1.38 -11.31 -5.96
CA TYR A 104 0.22 -11.83 -6.68
C TYR A 104 -0.53 -10.73 -7.42
N GLU A 105 -0.39 -10.68 -8.72
CA GLU A 105 -1.20 -9.80 -9.57
C GLU A 105 -2.51 -10.51 -9.94
N VAL A 106 -3.60 -10.03 -9.37
CA VAL A 106 -4.94 -10.55 -9.69
C VAL A 106 -5.31 -10.17 -11.12
N GLY A 107 -5.70 -11.17 -11.90
CA GLY A 107 -5.92 -11.04 -13.35
C GLY A 107 -4.80 -11.67 -14.18
N ARG A 108 -3.56 -11.70 -13.67
CA ARG A 108 -2.42 -12.37 -14.28
C ARG A 108 -2.06 -13.67 -13.56
N ASP A 109 -1.68 -13.59 -12.29
CA ASP A 109 -1.19 -14.73 -11.52
C ASP A 109 -2.32 -15.54 -10.89
N ILE A 110 -3.41 -14.88 -10.55
CA ILE A 110 -4.63 -15.50 -10.03
C ILE A 110 -5.88 -14.84 -10.60
N GLN A 111 -6.83 -15.65 -11.05
CA GLN A 111 -8.09 -15.16 -11.61
C GLN A 111 -9.17 -15.03 -10.54
N LEU A 112 -10.06 -14.04 -10.66
CA LEU A 112 -11.21 -13.87 -9.75
C LEU A 112 -12.08 -15.12 -9.68
N LYS A 113 -12.22 -15.85 -10.81
CA LYS A 113 -12.96 -17.13 -10.87
C LYS A 113 -12.34 -18.16 -9.92
N LYS A 114 -11.00 -18.23 -9.85
CA LYS A 114 -10.29 -19.13 -8.95
C LYS A 114 -10.51 -18.73 -7.50
N LEU A 115 -10.41 -17.44 -7.17
CA LEU A 115 -10.70 -16.94 -5.83
C LEU A 115 -12.14 -17.27 -5.39
N ARG A 116 -13.12 -17.14 -6.29
CA ARG A 116 -14.50 -17.57 -6.01
C ARG A 116 -14.59 -19.06 -5.68
N ALA A 117 -13.88 -19.91 -6.43
CA ALA A 117 -13.83 -21.35 -6.17
C ALA A 117 -13.14 -21.66 -4.82
N GLU A 118 -12.19 -20.83 -4.37
CA GLU A 118 -11.55 -20.93 -3.06
C GLU A 118 -12.42 -20.40 -1.91
N GLY A 119 -13.64 -19.97 -2.20
CA GLY A 119 -14.64 -19.56 -1.21
C GLY A 119 -14.72 -18.07 -0.92
N TYR A 120 -14.01 -17.22 -1.67
CA TYR A 120 -14.15 -15.77 -1.52
C TYR A 120 -15.53 -15.32 -2.03
N LYS A 121 -16.29 -14.63 -1.18
CA LYS A 121 -17.66 -14.17 -1.44
C LYS A 121 -17.73 -12.72 -1.90
N GLY A 122 -16.79 -11.88 -1.47
CA GLY A 122 -16.69 -10.46 -1.83
C GLY A 122 -15.32 -10.11 -2.37
N PHE A 123 -15.28 -9.08 -3.24
CA PHE A 123 -14.06 -8.58 -3.86
C PHE A 123 -14.06 -7.07 -3.79
N TYR A 124 -13.04 -6.48 -3.18
CA TYR A 124 -12.82 -5.05 -3.17
C TYR A 124 -11.61 -4.71 -4.03
N VAL A 125 -11.82 -3.96 -5.10
CA VAL A 125 -10.76 -3.61 -6.05
C VAL A 125 -10.16 -2.26 -5.67
N ALA A 126 -8.89 -2.26 -5.24
CA ALA A 126 -8.14 -1.09 -4.75
C ALA A 126 -6.76 -1.00 -5.40
N ILE A 127 -6.69 -1.25 -6.71
CA ILE A 127 -5.45 -1.35 -7.49
C ILE A 127 -4.70 -0.03 -7.68
N GLY A 128 -5.35 1.10 -7.36
CA GLY A 128 -4.77 2.44 -7.52
C GLY A 128 -4.61 2.88 -8.98
N ALA A 129 -3.86 3.97 -9.17
CA ALA A 129 -3.54 4.53 -10.47
C ALA A 129 -2.05 4.92 -10.49
N GLN A 130 -1.17 3.92 -10.54
CA GLN A 130 0.28 4.10 -10.40
C GLN A 130 0.99 4.46 -11.73
N GLY A 131 0.29 4.47 -12.86
CA GLY A 131 0.88 4.86 -14.15
C GLY A 131 1.16 6.36 -14.21
N GLY A 132 2.35 6.73 -14.64
CA GLY A 132 2.69 8.13 -14.93
C GLY A 132 1.83 8.67 -16.09
N ARG A 133 1.41 9.93 -15.99
CA ARG A 133 0.72 10.60 -17.10
C ARG A 133 1.76 11.06 -18.12
N ARG A 134 1.56 10.68 -19.38
CA ARG A 134 2.40 11.17 -20.49
C ARG A 134 2.11 12.64 -20.78
N LEU A 135 3.15 13.35 -21.15
CA LEU A 135 3.04 14.77 -21.55
C LEU A 135 2.58 14.91 -23.01
N GLY A 136 2.83 13.87 -23.83
CA GLY A 136 2.54 13.89 -25.26
C GLY A 136 3.52 14.74 -26.07
N LEU A 137 4.75 14.83 -25.60
CA LEU A 137 5.81 15.60 -26.26
C LEU A 137 6.70 14.69 -27.14
N ASP A 138 7.21 15.27 -28.21
CA ASP A 138 8.21 14.59 -29.03
C ASP A 138 9.47 14.28 -28.19
N GLY A 139 9.95 13.04 -28.29
CA GLY A 139 11.09 12.58 -27.51
C GLY A 139 10.77 12.05 -26.10
N GLU A 140 9.50 12.00 -25.69
CA GLU A 140 9.09 11.44 -24.39
C GLU A 140 9.47 9.96 -24.24
N ASP A 141 9.62 9.23 -25.36
CA ASP A 141 10.06 7.81 -25.38
C ASP A 141 11.60 7.65 -25.54
N ALA A 142 12.36 8.75 -25.50
CA ALA A 142 13.81 8.69 -25.64
C ALA A 142 14.47 8.00 -24.41
N GLU A 143 15.60 7.37 -24.65
CA GLU A 143 16.42 6.80 -23.58
C GLU A 143 16.81 7.88 -22.55
N GLY A 144 16.63 7.55 -21.27
CA GLY A 144 16.87 8.50 -20.17
C GLY A 144 15.66 9.32 -19.75
N VAL A 145 14.54 9.26 -20.49
CA VAL A 145 13.28 9.88 -20.05
C VAL A 145 12.55 8.93 -19.12
N VAL A 146 12.30 9.36 -17.89
CA VAL A 146 11.71 8.54 -16.85
C VAL A 146 10.53 9.26 -16.19
N ALA A 147 9.41 8.59 -16.02
CA ALA A 147 8.30 9.13 -15.25
C ALA A 147 8.67 9.25 -13.77
N GLY A 148 8.34 10.38 -13.14
CA GLY A 148 8.68 10.64 -11.73
C GLY A 148 8.18 9.55 -10.79
N VAL A 149 7.01 8.97 -11.07
CA VAL A 149 6.46 7.85 -10.27
C VAL A 149 7.34 6.61 -10.36
N ASP A 150 7.84 6.27 -11.55
CA ASP A 150 8.69 5.10 -11.75
C ASP A 150 10.08 5.32 -11.12
N PHE A 151 10.62 6.55 -11.23
CA PHE A 151 11.84 6.94 -10.56
C PHE A 151 11.73 6.77 -9.03
N LEU A 152 10.67 7.33 -8.41
CA LEU A 152 10.44 7.22 -6.97
C LEU A 152 10.25 5.78 -6.53
N LYS A 153 9.52 4.99 -7.30
CA LYS A 153 9.35 3.55 -7.05
C LYS A 153 10.69 2.83 -7.07
N GLY A 154 11.52 3.09 -8.08
CA GLY A 154 12.86 2.53 -8.19
C GLY A 154 13.73 2.84 -6.97
N VAL A 155 13.75 4.11 -6.54
CA VAL A 155 14.48 4.55 -5.35
C VAL A 155 13.99 3.83 -4.08
N ASN A 156 12.67 3.78 -3.85
CA ASN A 156 12.09 3.16 -2.66
C ASN A 156 12.24 1.63 -2.62
N LEU A 157 12.38 0.99 -3.77
CA LEU A 157 12.63 -0.45 -3.88
C LEU A 157 14.11 -0.83 -3.88
N GLY A 158 15.01 0.18 -3.92
CA GLY A 158 16.46 -0.04 -3.97
C GLY A 158 16.96 -0.56 -5.31
N SER A 159 16.16 -0.50 -6.36
CA SER A 159 16.54 -0.84 -7.74
C SER A 159 17.19 0.33 -8.49
N GLY A 160 17.89 1.18 -7.75
CA GLY A 160 18.39 2.50 -8.04
C GLY A 160 18.72 2.83 -9.49
N LEU A 161 17.86 3.60 -10.14
CA LEU A 161 18.24 4.34 -11.34
C LEU A 161 19.36 5.32 -10.93
N GLN A 162 20.56 5.13 -11.47
CA GLN A 162 21.67 6.04 -11.25
C GLN A 162 21.57 7.17 -12.28
N LEU A 163 21.43 8.39 -11.77
CA LEU A 163 21.43 9.59 -12.61
C LEU A 163 22.86 10.07 -12.80
N HIS A 164 23.22 10.36 -14.05
CA HIS A 164 24.53 10.86 -14.44
C HIS A 164 24.38 12.13 -15.28
N GLY A 165 25.36 13.04 -15.18
CA GLY A 165 25.40 14.25 -15.96
C GLY A 165 24.34 15.28 -15.57
N ASN A 166 23.82 16.02 -16.55
CA ASN A 166 22.79 17.04 -16.31
C ASN A 166 21.40 16.37 -16.30
N VAL A 167 20.66 16.63 -15.25
CA VAL A 167 19.28 16.11 -15.09
C VAL A 167 18.30 17.27 -15.19
N VAL A 168 17.30 17.11 -16.07
CA VAL A 168 16.19 18.05 -16.21
C VAL A 168 14.94 17.46 -15.58
N VAL A 169 14.30 18.22 -14.69
CA VAL A 169 13.03 17.85 -14.06
C VAL A 169 11.93 18.73 -14.64
N ILE A 170 10.93 18.09 -15.26
CA ILE A 170 9.78 18.79 -15.82
C ILE A 170 8.62 18.66 -14.84
N GLY A 171 8.28 19.78 -14.20
CA GLY A 171 7.27 19.88 -13.16
C GLY A 171 7.88 20.21 -11.80
N GLY A 172 7.01 20.56 -10.84
CA GLY A 172 7.42 20.98 -9.49
C GLY A 172 6.32 20.72 -8.45
N GLY A 173 5.43 19.78 -8.73
CA GLY A 173 4.37 19.35 -7.82
C GLY A 173 4.87 18.43 -6.70
N ASN A 174 3.97 18.17 -5.76
CA ASN A 174 4.20 17.20 -4.69
C ASN A 174 3.82 15.78 -5.13
#